data_1fecadbac5d400586acec43a86f28134
#
_entry.id   1fecadbac5d400586acec43a86f28134
#
_cell.length_a   1.000
_cell.length_b   1.000
_cell.length_c   1.000
_cell.angle_alpha   90.00
_cell.angle_beta   90.00
_cell.angle_gamma   90.00
#
_symmetry.space_group_name_H-M   'P 1'
#
loop_
_entity.id
_entity.type
_entity.pdbx_description
1 polymer ?
#
loop_
_entity_poly.entity_id
_entity_poly.type
_entity_poly.pdbx_seq_one_letter_code
_entity_poly.pdbx_strand_id
1 'polypeptide(L)'
;MPLLRQLELVFRSTGILPVGPPGVSPGELIIGPPGETPTCPTAETAVLLQTARELLRAHGAARIANELHVEWNSHLKTATGRADYRQKRISLNPRLLEHPTEIDRTLRHELAHILAQFRAGRRRIPPHGVEWRQACIDLGIADEKRCHNLPFPARTYAARFVYRCPNCLQEFPRVRRVRRVIACLACCRKHNGGEFDPRFRLRFLSSCQPLIVRRD
;
A
#
# COMPACT_ATOMS: atom_id res chain seq x y z
N MET A 1 -23.51 -9.15 -13.14
CA MET A 1 -22.83 -8.35 -14.16
C MET A 1 -23.47 -6.97 -14.39
N PRO A 2 -24.09 -6.26 -13.39
CA PRO A 2 -24.61 -4.90 -13.60
C PRO A 2 -23.74 -3.76 -13.07
N LEU A 3 -22.75 -4.02 -12.21
CA LEU A 3 -21.97 -2.97 -11.54
C LEU A 3 -20.98 -2.22 -12.45
N LEU A 4 -20.43 -2.87 -13.48
CA LEU A 4 -19.52 -2.24 -14.44
C LEU A 4 -20.20 -1.19 -15.33
N ARG A 5 -21.50 -1.36 -15.64
CA ARG A 5 -22.27 -0.38 -16.42
C ARG A 5 -22.58 0.91 -15.66
N GLN A 6 -22.69 0.82 -14.33
CA GLN A 6 -22.98 2.02 -13.51
C GLN A 6 -21.77 2.93 -13.35
N LEU A 7 -20.55 2.36 -13.35
CA LEU A 7 -19.31 3.15 -13.30
C LEU A 7 -19.04 3.91 -14.60
N GLU A 8 -19.36 3.34 -15.77
CA GLU A 8 -19.20 4.04 -17.05
C GLU A 8 -20.15 5.22 -17.24
N LEU A 9 -21.33 5.20 -16.62
CA LEU A 9 -22.31 6.30 -16.70
C LEU A 9 -21.93 7.52 -15.86
N VAL A 10 -21.20 7.33 -14.76
CA VAL A 10 -20.77 8.43 -13.89
C VAL A 10 -19.67 9.27 -14.54
N PHE A 11 -18.83 8.67 -15.39
CA PHE A 11 -17.74 9.39 -16.05
C PHE A 11 -18.12 10.19 -17.29
N ARG A 12 -19.36 10.05 -17.81
CA ARG A 12 -19.82 10.77 -19.03
C ARG A 12 -20.69 12.00 -18.79
N SER A 13 -20.99 12.35 -17.55
CA SER A 13 -21.88 13.47 -17.23
C SER A 13 -21.19 14.54 -16.37
N THR A 14 -20.19 15.22 -16.92
CA THR A 14 -19.66 16.45 -16.32
C THR A 14 -19.50 17.54 -17.35
N GLY A 15 -20.58 18.19 -17.63
CA GLY A 15 -20.62 19.37 -18.44
C GLY A 15 -21.56 20.41 -17.88
N ILE A 16 -21.54 20.76 -16.58
CA ILE A 16 -22.17 21.98 -16.04
C ILE A 16 -21.32 22.49 -14.89
N LEU A 17 -20.55 23.53 -15.14
CA LEU A 17 -19.97 24.38 -14.11
C LEU A 17 -21.08 25.21 -13.47
N PRO A 18 -21.19 25.28 -12.13
CA PRO A 18 -22.09 26.22 -11.49
C PRO A 18 -21.58 27.65 -11.74
N VAL A 19 -22.38 28.49 -12.41
CA VAL A 19 -22.15 29.91 -12.53
C VAL A 19 -22.44 30.54 -11.16
N GLY A 20 -21.39 31.05 -10.51
CA GLY A 20 -21.50 31.81 -9.27
C GLY A 20 -22.11 33.19 -9.53
N PRO A 21 -22.69 33.83 -8.51
CA PRO A 21 -23.30 35.16 -8.65
C PRO A 21 -22.25 36.21 -9.04
N PRO A 22 -22.62 37.25 -9.85
CA PRO A 22 -21.70 38.29 -10.28
C PRO A 22 -21.38 39.22 -9.11
N GLY A 23 -20.09 39.43 -8.82
CA GLY A 23 -19.69 40.56 -7.98
C GLY A 23 -18.70 40.31 -6.86
N VAL A 24 -17.78 39.35 -6.98
CA VAL A 24 -16.65 39.28 -6.05
C VAL A 24 -15.35 39.41 -6.84
N SER A 25 -14.61 40.49 -6.56
CA SER A 25 -13.24 40.73 -7.06
C SER A 25 -12.31 39.58 -6.66
N PRO A 26 -11.27 39.25 -7.47
CA PRO A 26 -10.30 38.23 -7.12
C PRO A 26 -9.46 38.75 -5.94
N GLY A 27 -9.86 38.37 -4.74
CA GLY A 27 -9.11 38.57 -3.53
C GLY A 27 -8.01 37.51 -3.43
N GLU A 28 -6.85 37.93 -2.98
CA GLU A 28 -5.62 37.25 -2.72
C GLU A 28 -5.79 35.77 -2.30
N LEU A 29 -5.09 34.89 -3.00
CA LEU A 29 -4.80 33.53 -2.58
C LEU A 29 -3.95 33.60 -1.31
N ILE A 30 -4.58 33.46 -0.15
CA ILE A 30 -3.89 33.21 1.11
C ILE A 30 -3.35 31.78 1.01
N ILE A 31 -2.06 31.65 0.73
CA ILE A 31 -1.33 30.39 0.83
C ILE A 31 -1.19 30.11 2.32
N GLY A 32 -2.03 29.24 2.86
CA GLY A 32 -1.88 28.71 4.21
C GLY A 32 -0.61 27.87 4.35
N PRO A 33 -0.12 27.63 5.57
CA PRO A 33 1.14 26.92 5.83
C PRO A 33 1.09 25.48 5.28
N PRO A 34 2.22 24.92 4.76
CA PRO A 34 2.28 23.58 4.22
C PRO A 34 2.11 22.54 5.34
N GLY A 35 0.96 21.91 5.42
CA GLY A 35 0.72 20.86 6.43
C GLY A 35 -0.71 20.37 6.57
N GLU A 36 -1.72 21.06 6.07
CA GLU A 36 -3.10 20.61 6.20
C GLU A 36 -3.58 19.96 4.90
N THR A 37 -3.78 18.65 4.95
CA THR A 37 -4.46 17.89 3.91
C THR A 37 -5.90 18.38 3.82
N PRO A 38 -6.44 18.73 2.61
CA PRO A 38 -7.83 19.17 2.51
C PRO A 38 -8.76 18.08 3.02
N THR A 39 -9.52 18.38 4.05
CA THR A 39 -10.47 17.48 4.73
C THR A 39 -11.78 17.28 3.96
N CYS A 40 -11.91 17.88 2.78
CA CYS A 40 -13.09 17.67 1.93
C CYS A 40 -12.84 16.48 1.00
N PRO A 41 -13.59 15.36 1.13
CA PRO A 41 -13.46 14.24 0.20
C PRO A 41 -13.86 14.71 -1.20
N THR A 42 -13.00 14.49 -2.19
CA THR A 42 -13.39 14.65 -3.59
C THR A 42 -14.55 13.69 -3.90
N ALA A 43 -15.36 14.00 -4.92
CA ALA A 43 -16.49 13.14 -5.32
C ALA A 43 -16.04 11.68 -5.53
N GLU A 44 -14.85 11.47 -6.09
CA GLU A 44 -14.23 10.14 -6.26
C GLU A 44 -13.98 9.44 -4.93
N THR A 45 -13.44 10.14 -3.94
CA THR A 45 -13.20 9.55 -2.60
C THR A 45 -14.51 9.17 -1.92
N ALA A 46 -15.58 9.94 -2.11
CA ALA A 46 -16.90 9.64 -1.57
C ALA A 46 -17.48 8.35 -2.18
N VAL A 47 -17.33 8.14 -3.48
CA VAL A 47 -17.76 6.91 -4.17
C VAL A 47 -16.98 5.70 -3.64
N LEU A 48 -15.66 5.80 -3.54
CA LEU A 48 -14.80 4.72 -3.00
C LEU A 48 -15.18 4.38 -1.56
N LEU A 49 -15.43 5.38 -0.73
CA LEU A 49 -15.86 5.18 0.65
C LEU A 49 -17.23 4.50 0.72
N GLN A 50 -18.19 4.90 -0.11
CA GLN A 50 -19.50 4.28 -0.16
C GLN A 50 -19.43 2.82 -0.59
N THR A 51 -18.71 2.51 -1.65
CA THR A 51 -18.46 1.14 -2.12
C THR A 51 -17.82 0.27 -1.01
N ALA A 52 -16.79 0.81 -0.35
CA ALA A 52 -16.11 0.14 0.74
C ALA A 52 -17.06 -0.19 1.91
N ARG A 53 -17.93 0.75 2.29
CA ARG A 53 -18.91 0.58 3.36
C ARG A 53 -19.98 -0.45 3.01
N GLU A 54 -20.45 -0.45 1.78
CA GLU A 54 -21.43 -1.43 1.29
C GLU A 54 -20.84 -2.85 1.33
N LEU A 55 -19.63 -3.04 0.84
CA LEU A 55 -18.92 -4.31 0.89
C LEU A 55 -18.75 -4.80 2.33
N LEU A 56 -18.33 -3.95 3.27
CA LEU A 56 -18.20 -4.34 4.68
C LEU A 56 -19.54 -4.72 5.30
N ARG A 57 -20.63 -4.00 5.00
CA ARG A 57 -21.97 -4.32 5.50
C ARG A 57 -22.45 -5.66 4.97
N ALA A 58 -22.26 -5.92 3.68
CA ALA A 58 -22.62 -7.20 3.06
C ALA A 58 -21.92 -8.41 3.71
N HIS A 59 -20.72 -8.18 4.29
CA HIS A 59 -19.95 -9.22 4.97
C HIS A 59 -20.03 -9.16 6.51
N GLY A 60 -21.09 -8.55 7.06
CA GLY A 60 -21.38 -8.54 8.50
C GLY A 60 -20.53 -7.59 9.33
N ALA A 61 -19.75 -6.70 8.70
CA ALA A 61 -18.88 -5.75 9.38
C ALA A 61 -19.47 -4.32 9.45
N ALA A 62 -20.77 -4.20 9.67
CA ALA A 62 -21.52 -2.94 9.68
C ALA A 62 -20.92 -1.89 10.64
N ARG A 63 -20.48 -2.33 11.84
CA ARG A 63 -19.83 -1.45 12.81
C ARG A 63 -18.58 -0.77 12.22
N ILE A 64 -17.71 -1.56 11.58
CA ILE A 64 -16.49 -1.03 10.97
C ILE A 64 -16.80 -0.14 9.76
N ALA A 65 -17.84 -0.52 8.99
CA ALA A 65 -18.27 0.27 7.84
C ALA A 65 -18.60 1.73 8.22
N ASN A 66 -19.26 1.93 9.36
CA ASN A 66 -19.64 3.28 9.81
C ASN A 66 -18.42 4.13 10.25
N GLU A 67 -17.38 3.49 10.77
CA GLU A 67 -16.16 4.14 11.24
C GLU A 67 -15.09 4.27 10.14
N LEU A 68 -15.32 3.66 8.96
CA LEU A 68 -14.32 3.59 7.90
C LEU A 68 -14.07 4.94 7.24
N HIS A 69 -12.80 5.25 7.02
CA HIS A 69 -12.31 6.37 6.24
C HIS A 69 -11.48 5.87 5.06
N VAL A 70 -11.66 6.50 3.89
CA VAL A 70 -10.84 6.26 2.69
C VAL A 70 -10.24 7.60 2.27
N GLU A 71 -8.96 7.61 1.96
CA GLU A 71 -8.22 8.81 1.58
C GLU A 71 -7.20 8.54 0.47
N TRP A 72 -6.86 9.54 -0.31
CA TRP A 72 -5.68 9.55 -1.16
C TRP A 72 -4.47 10.03 -0.35
N ASN A 73 -3.36 9.27 -0.40
CA ASN A 73 -2.17 9.56 0.39
C ASN A 73 -0.91 9.63 -0.47
N SER A 74 -0.44 10.84 -0.75
CA SER A 74 0.76 11.11 -1.55
C SER A 74 2.08 10.68 -0.88
N HIS A 75 2.05 10.36 0.41
CA HIS A 75 3.22 9.82 1.12
C HIS A 75 3.49 8.34 0.80
N LEU A 76 2.53 7.63 0.21
CA LEU A 76 2.75 6.29 -0.31
C LEU A 76 3.66 6.38 -1.55
N LYS A 77 4.89 5.90 -1.44
CA LYS A 77 5.87 6.01 -2.54
C LYS A 77 5.86 4.80 -3.48
N THR A 78 5.74 3.61 -2.91
CA THR A 78 5.87 2.33 -3.63
C THR A 78 4.68 1.39 -3.41
N ALA A 79 3.88 1.60 -2.37
CA ALA A 79 2.66 0.84 -2.12
C ALA A 79 1.48 1.46 -2.87
N THR A 80 0.60 0.63 -3.40
CA THR A 80 -0.67 1.06 -4.03
C THR A 80 -1.69 1.50 -3.01
N GLY A 81 -1.74 0.81 -1.87
CA GLY A 81 -2.63 1.11 -0.76
C GLY A 81 -2.02 0.76 0.59
N ARG A 82 -2.73 1.11 1.63
CA ARG A 82 -2.42 0.74 3.01
C ARG A 82 -3.70 0.72 3.84
N ALA A 83 -3.93 -0.38 4.55
CA ALA A 83 -4.98 -0.50 5.55
C ALA A 83 -4.44 -0.29 6.97
N ASP A 84 -5.15 0.50 7.76
CA ASP A 84 -4.93 0.64 9.20
C ASP A 84 -6.22 0.26 9.95
N TYR A 85 -6.27 -0.95 10.48
CA TYR A 85 -7.43 -1.44 11.21
C TYR A 85 -7.73 -0.64 12.48
N ARG A 86 -6.71 -0.15 13.18
CA ARG A 86 -6.90 0.59 14.43
C ARG A 86 -7.57 1.94 14.17
N GLN A 87 -7.14 2.62 13.12
CA GLN A 87 -7.70 3.91 12.70
C GLN A 87 -8.92 3.77 11.79
N LYS A 88 -9.32 2.54 11.41
CA LYS A 88 -10.40 2.30 10.44
C LYS A 88 -10.18 3.08 9.15
N ARG A 89 -8.94 3.08 8.66
CA ARG A 89 -8.53 3.91 7.53
C ARG A 89 -7.89 3.09 6.43
N ILE A 90 -8.28 3.40 5.20
CA ILE A 90 -7.63 2.93 3.98
C ILE A 90 -7.03 4.15 3.28
N SER A 91 -5.73 4.11 3.04
CA SER A 91 -5.02 5.11 2.25
C SER A 91 -4.69 4.53 0.88
N LEU A 92 -5.04 5.21 -0.19
CA LEU A 92 -4.75 4.84 -1.58
C LEU A 92 -3.68 5.76 -2.15
N ASN A 93 -2.81 5.24 -3.00
CA ASN A 93 -1.79 6.03 -3.66
C ASN A 93 -2.41 6.81 -4.83
N PRO A 94 -2.24 8.14 -4.92
CA PRO A 94 -2.79 8.95 -6.01
C PRO A 94 -2.33 8.50 -7.41
N ARG A 95 -1.20 7.81 -7.54
CA ARG A 95 -0.73 7.23 -8.81
C ARG A 95 -1.67 6.16 -9.38
N LEU A 96 -2.57 5.62 -8.57
CA LEU A 96 -3.63 4.73 -9.07
C LEU A 96 -4.59 5.45 -10.03
N LEU A 97 -4.68 6.78 -9.99
CA LEU A 97 -5.46 7.55 -10.96
C LEU A 97 -4.95 7.38 -12.40
N GLU A 98 -3.67 7.05 -12.56
CA GLU A 98 -3.08 6.67 -13.86
C GLU A 98 -3.48 5.24 -14.30
N HIS A 99 -4.07 4.45 -13.37
CA HIS A 99 -4.47 3.06 -13.57
C HIS A 99 -5.89 2.81 -13.02
N PRO A 100 -6.94 3.40 -13.59
CA PRO A 100 -8.30 3.38 -13.02
C PRO A 100 -8.87 1.98 -12.78
N THR A 101 -8.50 1.01 -13.61
CA THR A 101 -8.92 -0.39 -13.49
C THR A 101 -8.41 -1.07 -12.22
N GLU A 102 -7.31 -0.57 -11.65
CA GLU A 102 -6.66 -1.13 -10.46
C GLU A 102 -7.17 -0.49 -9.15
N ILE A 103 -7.94 0.59 -9.22
CA ILE A 103 -8.42 1.30 -8.03
C ILE A 103 -9.37 0.41 -7.21
N ASP A 104 -10.40 -0.17 -7.84
CA ASP A 104 -11.34 -1.04 -7.15
C ASP A 104 -10.64 -2.29 -6.59
N ARG A 105 -9.75 -2.90 -7.37
CA ARG A 105 -8.97 -4.06 -6.93
C ARG A 105 -8.11 -3.74 -5.72
N THR A 106 -7.39 -2.60 -5.74
CA THR A 106 -6.58 -2.14 -4.60
C THR A 106 -7.46 -1.84 -3.39
N LEU A 107 -8.61 -1.18 -3.58
CA LEU A 107 -9.54 -0.91 -2.49
C LEU A 107 -10.00 -2.22 -1.80
N ARG A 108 -10.38 -3.24 -2.59
CA ARG A 108 -10.77 -4.55 -2.06
C ARG A 108 -9.62 -5.27 -1.37
N HIS A 109 -8.39 -5.16 -1.87
CA HIS A 109 -7.19 -5.69 -1.21
C HIS A 109 -7.04 -5.11 0.20
N GLU A 110 -7.13 -3.80 0.34
CA GLU A 110 -7.02 -3.12 1.63
C GLU A 110 -8.23 -3.39 2.54
N LEU A 111 -9.44 -3.52 1.96
CA LEU A 111 -10.63 -3.96 2.69
C LEU A 111 -10.48 -5.39 3.23
N ALA A 112 -9.83 -6.28 2.49
CA ALA A 112 -9.57 -7.64 2.96
C ALA A 112 -8.72 -7.66 4.23
N HIS A 113 -7.76 -6.74 4.38
CA HIS A 113 -7.02 -6.58 5.64
C HIS A 113 -7.92 -6.14 6.80
N ILE A 114 -8.81 -5.18 6.54
CA ILE A 114 -9.76 -4.68 7.55
C ILE A 114 -10.73 -5.79 7.96
N LEU A 115 -11.34 -6.48 7.00
CA LEU A 115 -12.31 -7.54 7.21
C LEU A 115 -11.70 -8.75 7.93
N ALA A 116 -10.52 -9.18 7.53
CA ALA A 116 -9.79 -10.28 8.15
C ALA A 116 -9.48 -9.98 9.64
N GLN A 117 -8.98 -8.78 9.94
CA GLN A 117 -8.68 -8.40 11.32
C GLN A 117 -9.97 -8.21 12.15
N PHE A 118 -11.04 -7.71 11.56
CA PHE A 118 -12.36 -7.62 12.21
C PHE A 118 -12.84 -9.00 12.66
N ARG A 119 -12.81 -9.98 11.77
CA ARG A 119 -13.20 -11.37 12.06
C ARG A 119 -12.30 -12.04 13.09
N ALA A 120 -11.01 -11.74 13.06
CA ALA A 120 -10.04 -12.26 14.02
C ALA A 120 -10.15 -11.60 15.43
N GLY A 121 -10.82 -10.45 15.53
CA GLY A 121 -10.96 -9.70 16.76
C GLY A 121 -9.62 -9.21 17.31
N ARG A 122 -9.28 -9.63 18.53
CA ARG A 122 -8.01 -9.25 19.19
C ARG A 122 -6.83 -10.15 18.81
N ARG A 123 -7.09 -11.27 18.12
CA ARG A 123 -6.05 -12.19 17.70
C ARG A 123 -5.12 -11.54 16.67
N ARG A 124 -3.82 -11.68 16.85
CA ARG A 124 -2.84 -11.25 15.85
C ARG A 124 -2.83 -12.25 14.69
N ILE A 125 -3.04 -11.79 13.48
CA ILE A 125 -3.02 -12.60 12.27
C ILE A 125 -1.88 -12.14 11.34
N PRO A 126 -1.33 -13.06 10.50
CA PRO A 126 -0.39 -12.68 9.44
C PRO A 126 -1.07 -11.77 8.41
N PRO A 127 -0.40 -10.73 7.91
CA PRO A 127 -1.00 -9.77 6.98
C PRO A 127 -1.65 -10.41 5.75
N HIS A 128 -1.01 -11.43 5.16
CA HIS A 128 -1.54 -12.15 3.98
C HIS A 128 -1.72 -13.64 4.30
N GLY A 129 -2.24 -13.93 5.50
CA GLY A 129 -2.53 -15.28 5.98
C GLY A 129 -3.82 -15.86 5.41
N VAL A 130 -4.29 -16.94 6.05
CA VAL A 130 -5.52 -17.64 5.64
C VAL A 130 -6.74 -16.73 5.76
N GLU A 131 -6.81 -15.93 6.83
CA GLU A 131 -7.92 -15.02 7.10
C GLU A 131 -8.02 -13.92 6.03
N TRP A 132 -6.89 -13.37 5.59
CA TRP A 132 -6.85 -12.39 4.52
C TRP A 132 -7.27 -13.02 3.18
N ARG A 133 -6.80 -14.22 2.86
CA ARG A 133 -7.19 -14.92 1.63
C ARG A 133 -8.69 -15.19 1.59
N GLN A 134 -9.28 -15.62 2.72
CA GLN A 134 -10.72 -15.82 2.80
C GLN A 134 -11.46 -14.51 2.57
N ALA A 135 -10.99 -13.41 3.17
CA ALA A 135 -11.58 -12.09 2.92
C ALA A 135 -11.45 -11.64 1.46
N CYS A 136 -10.35 -11.97 0.78
CA CYS A 136 -10.20 -11.71 -0.67
C CYS A 136 -11.24 -12.49 -1.50
N ILE A 137 -11.49 -13.76 -1.17
CA ILE A 137 -12.51 -14.58 -1.84
C ILE A 137 -13.88 -13.94 -1.67
N ASP A 138 -14.23 -13.58 -0.44
CA ASP A 138 -15.52 -12.99 -0.11
C ASP A 138 -15.72 -11.63 -0.82
N LEU A 139 -14.65 -10.85 -0.95
CA LEU A 139 -14.67 -9.56 -1.65
C LEU A 139 -14.56 -9.68 -3.18
N GLY A 140 -14.56 -10.89 -3.75
CA GLY A 140 -14.56 -11.12 -5.19
C GLY A 140 -13.20 -10.95 -5.88
N ILE A 141 -12.09 -11.03 -5.13
CA ILE A 141 -10.71 -10.97 -5.62
C ILE A 141 -9.91 -12.21 -5.19
N ALA A 142 -10.46 -13.41 -5.42
CA ALA A 142 -9.86 -14.68 -4.98
C ALA A 142 -8.45 -14.92 -5.52
N ASP A 143 -8.12 -14.40 -6.72
CA ASP A 143 -6.83 -14.48 -7.38
C ASP A 143 -5.81 -13.43 -6.93
N GLU A 144 -6.13 -12.66 -5.86
CA GLU A 144 -5.32 -11.53 -5.42
C GLU A 144 -3.92 -11.95 -4.99
N LYS A 145 -2.92 -11.21 -5.45
CA LYS A 145 -1.52 -11.39 -5.10
C LYS A 145 -1.12 -10.49 -3.92
N ARG A 146 -0.08 -10.89 -3.21
CA ARG A 146 0.47 -10.08 -2.09
C ARG A 146 1.05 -8.75 -2.53
N CYS A 147 1.56 -8.69 -3.76
CA CYS A 147 2.21 -7.51 -4.33
C CYS A 147 1.60 -7.21 -5.69
N HIS A 148 1.40 -5.93 -5.96
CA HIS A 148 0.98 -5.44 -7.28
C HIS A 148 2.14 -5.47 -8.28
N ASN A 149 1.81 -5.52 -9.57
CA ASN A 149 2.77 -5.43 -10.67
C ASN A 149 2.76 -4.05 -11.36
N LEU A 150 2.18 -3.04 -10.72
CA LEU A 150 2.11 -1.70 -11.30
C LEU A 150 3.52 -1.07 -11.37
N PRO A 151 3.80 -0.25 -12.40
CA PRO A 151 5.10 0.35 -12.65
C PRO A 151 5.41 1.51 -11.69
N PHE A 152 5.20 1.28 -10.41
CA PHE A 152 5.54 2.26 -9.38
C PHE A 152 7.06 2.31 -9.20
N PRO A 153 7.61 3.47 -8.86
CA PRO A 153 9.05 3.62 -8.72
C PRO A 153 9.58 2.65 -7.66
N ALA A 154 10.61 1.91 -8.03
CA ALA A 154 11.32 1.06 -7.09
C ALA A 154 11.86 1.90 -5.92
N ARG A 155 11.77 1.37 -4.72
CA ARG A 155 12.29 2.06 -3.54
C ARG A 155 13.81 2.15 -3.64
N THR A 156 14.33 3.36 -3.77
CA THR A 156 15.76 3.63 -3.68
C THR A 156 16.16 3.89 -2.22
N TYR A 157 17.33 3.45 -1.82
CA TYR A 157 17.89 3.75 -0.52
C TYR A 157 19.41 3.96 -0.62
N ALA A 158 19.93 4.82 0.24
CA ALA A 158 21.35 5.07 0.33
C ALA A 158 22.01 4.00 1.21
N ALA A 159 22.70 3.04 0.62
CA ALA A 159 23.47 2.04 1.34
C ALA A 159 24.85 2.62 1.71
N ARG A 160 25.22 2.55 2.99
CA ARG A 160 26.51 3.02 3.52
C ARG A 160 27.47 1.88 3.85
N PHE A 161 26.95 0.67 3.98
CA PHE A 161 27.72 -0.52 4.39
C PHE A 161 27.52 -1.62 3.36
N VAL A 162 28.61 -2.22 2.93
CA VAL A 162 28.57 -3.37 2.01
C VAL A 162 29.15 -4.60 2.72
N TYR A 163 28.42 -5.67 2.65
CA TYR A 163 28.82 -6.99 3.15
C TYR A 163 28.91 -7.95 1.96
N ARG A 164 29.80 -8.95 2.03
CA ARG A 164 29.97 -9.96 0.98
C ARG A 164 29.91 -11.36 1.57
N CYS A 165 29.28 -12.27 0.87
CA CYS A 165 29.37 -13.69 1.16
C CYS A 165 30.73 -14.24 0.74
N PRO A 166 31.47 -14.96 1.61
CA PRO A 166 32.77 -15.51 1.23
C PRO A 166 32.67 -16.67 0.23
N ASN A 167 31.51 -17.31 0.10
CA ASN A 167 31.30 -18.45 -0.79
C ASN A 167 30.83 -18.04 -2.19
N CYS A 168 29.71 -17.32 -2.29
CA CYS A 168 29.15 -16.93 -3.60
C CYS A 168 29.53 -15.51 -4.04
N LEU A 169 30.30 -14.81 -3.25
CA LEU A 169 30.81 -13.44 -3.49
C LEU A 169 29.71 -12.39 -3.69
N GLN A 170 28.44 -12.75 -3.49
CA GLN A 170 27.34 -11.81 -3.59
C GLN A 170 27.46 -10.70 -2.55
N GLU A 171 27.21 -9.48 -3.00
CA GLU A 171 27.23 -8.30 -2.16
C GLU A 171 25.85 -7.95 -1.60
N PHE A 172 25.83 -7.48 -0.36
CA PHE A 172 24.64 -7.15 0.40
C PHE A 172 24.77 -5.72 0.91
N PRO A 173 24.29 -4.72 0.15
CA PRO A 173 24.29 -3.34 0.60
C PRO A 173 23.30 -3.14 1.75
N ARG A 174 23.68 -2.33 2.75
CA ARG A 174 22.90 -2.04 3.95
C ARG A 174 22.92 -0.54 4.30
N VAL A 175 21.79 -0.03 4.74
CA VAL A 175 21.66 1.35 5.23
C VAL A 175 22.32 1.52 6.60
N ARG A 176 22.23 0.51 7.45
CA ARG A 176 22.77 0.49 8.82
C ARG A 176 23.77 -0.65 8.98
N ARG A 177 24.74 -0.43 9.87
CA ARG A 177 25.69 -1.48 10.24
C ARG A 177 24.95 -2.66 10.86
N VAL A 178 25.27 -3.85 10.41
CA VAL A 178 24.70 -5.09 10.94
C VAL A 178 25.29 -5.35 12.32
N ARG A 179 24.44 -5.46 13.32
CA ARG A 179 24.84 -5.71 14.73
C ARG A 179 24.82 -7.20 15.08
N ARG A 180 24.02 -8.00 14.37
CA ARG A 180 23.90 -9.44 14.59
C ARG A 180 24.68 -10.20 13.53
N VAL A 181 25.15 -11.38 13.89
CA VAL A 181 25.76 -12.29 12.92
C VAL A 181 24.71 -12.76 11.94
N ILE A 182 24.96 -12.56 10.64
CA ILE A 182 24.08 -12.98 9.55
C ILE A 182 24.88 -13.76 8.50
N ALA A 183 24.23 -14.72 7.84
CA ALA A 183 24.79 -15.50 6.77
C ALA A 183 24.04 -15.31 5.44
N CYS A 184 24.66 -15.72 4.34
CA CYS A 184 24.04 -15.71 3.03
C CYS A 184 22.95 -16.77 2.96
N LEU A 185 21.68 -16.34 2.87
CA LEU A 185 20.54 -17.25 2.85
C LEU A 185 20.56 -18.20 1.64
N ALA A 186 21.01 -17.73 0.48
CA ALA A 186 21.11 -18.56 -0.73
C ALA A 186 22.10 -19.72 -0.52
N CYS A 187 23.29 -19.43 0.05
CA CYS A 187 24.26 -20.45 0.37
C CYS A 187 23.80 -21.38 1.49
N CYS A 188 23.17 -20.84 2.54
CA CYS A 188 22.60 -21.65 3.61
C CYS A 188 21.51 -22.60 3.08
N ARG A 189 20.63 -22.14 2.18
CA ARG A 189 19.61 -22.99 1.55
C ARG A 189 20.24 -24.09 0.69
N LYS A 190 21.26 -23.75 -0.07
CA LYS A 190 21.93 -24.70 -0.97
C LYS A 190 22.72 -25.78 -0.23
N HIS A 191 23.34 -25.46 0.91
CA HIS A 191 24.34 -26.30 1.56
C HIS A 191 23.97 -26.74 2.98
N ASN A 192 22.94 -26.15 3.59
CA ASN A 192 22.59 -26.45 5.00
C ASN A 192 21.06 -26.32 5.25
N GLY A 193 20.21 -26.68 4.28
CA GLY A 193 18.76 -26.71 4.44
C GLY A 193 18.11 -25.35 4.77
N GLY A 194 18.86 -24.25 4.70
CA GLY A 194 18.40 -22.90 5.03
C GLY A 194 18.71 -22.45 6.46
N GLU A 195 19.27 -23.32 7.29
CA GLU A 195 19.74 -22.97 8.63
C GLU A 195 21.03 -22.14 8.58
N PHE A 196 21.29 -21.39 9.64
CA PHE A 196 22.50 -20.59 9.76
C PHE A 196 23.76 -21.46 9.69
N ASP A 197 24.69 -21.08 8.81
CA ASP A 197 25.97 -21.74 8.67
C ASP A 197 27.10 -20.70 8.76
N PRO A 198 28.05 -20.85 9.73
CA PRO A 198 29.17 -19.92 9.91
C PRO A 198 30.06 -19.77 8.68
N ARG A 199 30.17 -20.79 7.83
CA ARG A 199 30.96 -20.76 6.57
C ARG A 199 30.44 -19.66 5.61
N PHE A 200 29.14 -19.34 5.64
CA PHE A 200 28.48 -18.36 4.78
C PHE A 200 28.21 -17.04 5.50
N ARG A 201 28.84 -16.82 6.66
CA ARG A 201 28.74 -15.56 7.41
C ARG A 201 29.17 -14.41 6.54
N LEU A 202 28.32 -13.39 6.44
CA LEU A 202 28.62 -12.19 5.66
C LEU A 202 29.77 -11.40 6.29
N ARG A 203 30.78 -11.08 5.47
CA ARG A 203 31.94 -10.30 5.87
C ARG A 203 31.73 -8.84 5.47
N PHE A 204 32.08 -7.94 6.34
CA PHE A 204 32.09 -6.51 6.05
C PHE A 204 33.20 -6.21 5.06
N LEU A 205 32.90 -5.49 3.97
CA LEU A 205 33.89 -5.07 2.97
C LEU A 205 34.35 -3.66 3.21
N SER A 206 33.39 -2.72 3.21
CA SER A 206 33.70 -1.30 3.27
C SER A 206 32.51 -0.50 3.77
N SER A 207 32.78 0.66 4.36
CA SER A 207 31.86 1.77 4.43
C SER A 207 32.21 2.71 3.29
N CYS A 208 31.36 2.81 2.29
CA CYS A 208 31.54 3.71 1.15
C CYS A 208 30.64 4.95 1.27
N GLN A 209 30.90 5.94 0.42
CA GLN A 209 29.92 7.00 0.18
C GLN A 209 28.56 6.35 -0.16
N PRO A 210 27.43 6.96 0.23
CA PRO A 210 26.11 6.34 0.07
C PRO A 210 25.86 5.92 -1.38
N LEU A 211 25.83 4.62 -1.64
CA LEU A 211 25.42 4.06 -2.92
C LEU A 211 23.90 4.06 -3.00
N ILE A 212 23.34 4.65 -4.04
CA ILE A 212 21.89 4.56 -4.31
C ILE A 212 21.61 3.15 -4.85
N VAL A 213 20.91 2.37 -4.07
CA VAL A 213 20.53 0.99 -4.42
C VAL A 213 19.01 0.94 -4.65
N ARG A 214 18.59 0.30 -5.73
CA ARG A 214 17.19 -0.04 -5.96
C ARG A 214 16.86 -1.34 -5.21
N ARG A 215 15.69 -1.40 -4.65
CA ARG A 215 15.17 -2.63 -4.04
C ARG A 215 14.21 -3.25 -5.04
N ASP A 216 14.61 -4.37 -5.59
CA ASP A 216 13.74 -5.24 -6.38
C ASP A 216 12.71 -5.94 -5.50
#